data_f116950e2c91af30fc534d319fc86ae9
#
_entry.id   f116950e2c91af30fc534d319fc86ae9
#
_cell.length_a   1.000
_cell.length_b   1.000
_cell.length_c   1.000
_cell.angle_alpha   90.00
_cell.angle_beta   90.00
_cell.angle_gamma   90.00
#
_symmetry.space_group_name_H-M   'P 1'
#
loop_
_entity.id
_entity.type
_entity.pdbx_description
1 polymer ?
#
loop_
_entity_poly.entity_id
_entity_poly.type
_entity_poly.pdbx_seq_one_letter_code
_entity_poly.pdbx_strand_id
1 'polypeptide(L)'
;MKATRLVAAAVAMLMACSCGNAKTSSGQEPAAETEDVTTMEIGSIRLITIRDDDGERRMPNKLFYGKADSAKVERLSPEGSVPSSVSCFLVEAEGKKVLFDTGNGAGRGGMLLKRLKDIGVKPGDIDYLVITHFHGDHIGGMTNNGKPVFTKAEVYVPDAEYTAWQSMDNAGGKAAMETMAAYGDKLRRYQYADALPLGIKPMPAPGHTPGHTVYQMGKLFIAGDLFHGLDLQIKDLNICPSFDMEPTQAIESRKKYVEYVRENKLVTAGMHFPENGVKDSL
;
A
#
# COMPACT_ATOMS: atom_id res chain seq x y z
N MET A 1 77.78 -25.12 -20.45
CA MET A 1 76.80 -25.59 -21.45
C MET A 1 75.69 -24.55 -21.53
N LYS A 2 75.55 -23.91 -22.68
CA LYS A 2 74.75 -22.69 -22.88
C LYS A 2 73.34 -23.09 -23.35
N ALA A 3 72.32 -22.67 -22.70
CA ALA A 3 70.91 -22.86 -23.13
C ALA A 3 70.43 -21.65 -23.94
N THR A 4 70.01 -21.92 -25.17
CA THR A 4 69.55 -20.92 -26.14
C THR A 4 68.03 -20.71 -25.95
N ARG A 5 67.60 -19.46 -25.79
CA ARG A 5 66.20 -19.10 -25.76
C ARG A 5 65.71 -18.80 -27.18
N LEU A 6 64.64 -19.48 -27.57
CA LEU A 6 63.83 -19.13 -28.78
C LEU A 6 62.75 -18.09 -28.38
N VAL A 7 62.72 -17.01 -29.17
CA VAL A 7 61.65 -15.99 -29.12
C VAL A 7 60.67 -16.31 -30.25
N ALA A 8 59.41 -16.57 -29.92
CA ALA A 8 58.32 -16.69 -30.90
C ALA A 8 57.55 -15.37 -30.98
N ALA A 9 57.55 -14.80 -32.17
CA ALA A 9 56.78 -13.58 -32.49
C ALA A 9 55.35 -14.00 -32.86
N ALA A 10 54.34 -13.46 -32.16
CA ALA A 10 52.93 -13.63 -32.51
C ALA A 10 52.45 -12.41 -33.34
N VAL A 11 51.96 -12.70 -34.54
CA VAL A 11 51.34 -11.74 -35.44
C VAL A 11 49.87 -11.54 -34.99
N ALA A 12 49.50 -10.32 -34.61
CA ALA A 12 48.15 -9.98 -34.31
C ALA A 12 47.40 -9.58 -35.60
N MET A 13 46.35 -10.31 -35.91
CA MET A 13 45.44 -10.04 -37.03
C MET A 13 44.27 -9.22 -36.51
N LEU A 14 44.18 -7.94 -36.89
CA LEU A 14 43.03 -7.08 -36.60
C LEU A 14 41.85 -7.47 -37.51
N MET A 15 40.80 -8.01 -36.92
CA MET A 15 39.49 -8.07 -37.57
C MET A 15 38.65 -6.88 -37.09
N ALA A 16 38.32 -6.00 -37.99
CA ALA A 16 37.36 -4.93 -37.82
C ALA A 16 35.93 -5.52 -37.81
N CYS A 17 35.29 -5.61 -36.66
CA CYS A 17 33.85 -5.87 -36.57
C CYS A 17 33.08 -4.57 -36.57
N SER A 18 32.24 -4.42 -37.60
CA SER A 18 31.23 -3.37 -37.76
C SER A 18 30.25 -3.41 -36.58
N CYS A 19 30.21 -2.32 -35.76
CA CYS A 19 29.21 -2.14 -34.72
C CYS A 19 27.87 -1.72 -35.31
N GLY A 20 26.92 -2.65 -35.37
CA GLY A 20 25.51 -2.31 -35.50
C GLY A 20 25.03 -1.65 -34.21
N ASN A 21 24.45 -0.45 -34.31
CA ASN A 21 23.79 0.28 -33.23
C ASN A 21 22.59 -0.53 -32.70
N ALA A 22 22.77 -1.31 -31.66
CA ALA A 22 21.68 -1.77 -30.81
C ALA A 22 21.26 -0.59 -29.93
N LYS A 23 20.04 -0.10 -30.13
CA LYS A 23 19.40 0.84 -29.20
C LYS A 23 19.32 0.17 -27.84
N THR A 24 20.14 0.59 -26.92
CA THR A 24 20.01 0.24 -25.51
C THR A 24 18.69 0.84 -25.01
N SER A 25 17.74 -0.02 -24.63
CA SER A 25 16.62 0.36 -23.79
C SER A 25 17.18 1.05 -22.56
N SER A 26 16.74 2.27 -22.28
CA SER A 26 17.07 2.99 -21.08
C SER A 26 16.50 2.25 -19.88
N GLY A 27 17.27 1.33 -19.33
CA GLY A 27 17.01 0.75 -18.02
C GLY A 27 17.14 1.89 -17.01
N GLN A 28 16.03 2.33 -16.47
CA GLN A 28 16.03 3.20 -15.30
C GLN A 28 16.65 2.38 -14.18
N GLU A 29 17.74 2.85 -13.59
CA GLU A 29 18.32 2.21 -12.40
C GLU A 29 17.22 2.09 -11.34
N PRO A 30 17.15 0.95 -10.63
CA PRO A 30 16.18 0.79 -9.56
C PRO A 30 16.39 1.93 -8.55
N ALA A 31 15.30 2.61 -8.18
CA ALA A 31 15.33 3.66 -7.19
C ALA A 31 15.99 3.14 -5.91
N ALA A 32 16.86 3.94 -5.32
CA ALA A 32 17.57 3.57 -4.10
C ALA A 32 16.54 3.27 -2.99
N GLU A 33 16.58 2.06 -2.46
CA GLU A 33 15.80 1.69 -1.28
C GLU A 33 16.24 2.55 -0.10
N THR A 34 15.26 3.02 0.66
CA THR A 34 15.44 3.75 1.90
C THR A 34 14.65 3.05 2.99
N GLU A 35 14.86 3.41 4.25
CA GLU A 35 14.04 2.90 5.37
C GLU A 35 12.53 3.15 5.17
N ASP A 36 12.18 4.21 4.43
CA ASP A 36 10.82 4.64 4.18
C ASP A 36 10.22 4.19 2.85
N VAL A 37 11.04 3.66 1.94
CA VAL A 37 10.60 3.12 0.64
C VAL A 37 11.31 1.81 0.39
N THR A 38 10.57 0.73 0.40
CA THR A 38 11.08 -0.63 0.18
C THR A 38 10.41 -1.27 -1.02
N THR A 39 11.11 -2.20 -1.68
CA THR A 39 10.60 -2.90 -2.86
C THR A 39 10.64 -4.40 -2.65
N MET A 40 9.61 -5.10 -3.11
CA MET A 40 9.50 -6.56 -3.07
C MET A 40 8.92 -7.07 -4.38
N GLU A 41 9.52 -8.13 -4.93
CA GLU A 41 8.96 -8.84 -6.08
C GLU A 41 8.07 -9.99 -5.59
N ILE A 42 6.83 -10.03 -6.06
CA ILE A 42 5.83 -11.05 -5.71
C ILE A 42 5.30 -11.68 -7.01
N GLY A 43 5.98 -12.70 -7.51
CA GLY A 43 5.69 -13.26 -8.82
C GLY A 43 5.98 -12.26 -9.95
N SER A 44 4.95 -11.85 -10.69
CA SER A 44 5.04 -10.83 -11.75
C SER A 44 4.71 -9.41 -11.26
N ILE A 45 4.52 -9.22 -9.96
CA ILE A 45 4.14 -7.95 -9.35
C ILE A 45 5.37 -7.37 -8.66
N ARG A 46 5.67 -6.11 -8.93
CA ARG A 46 6.61 -5.32 -8.13
C ARG A 46 5.82 -4.46 -7.15
N LEU A 47 5.94 -4.76 -5.86
CA LEU A 47 5.36 -3.99 -4.77
C LEU A 47 6.38 -2.99 -4.26
N ILE A 48 6.01 -1.74 -4.18
CA ILE A 48 6.78 -0.66 -3.57
C ILE A 48 5.96 -0.13 -2.39
N THR A 49 6.44 -0.39 -1.18
CA THR A 49 5.86 0.21 0.03
C THR A 49 6.41 1.61 0.19
N ILE A 50 5.53 2.57 0.41
CA ILE A 50 5.86 3.97 0.62
C ILE A 50 5.25 4.41 1.95
N ARG A 51 6.07 4.61 2.98
CA ARG A 51 5.60 5.17 4.25
C ARG A 51 5.15 6.61 4.04
N ASP A 52 4.01 6.96 4.60
CA ASP A 52 3.49 8.33 4.57
C ASP A 52 3.83 9.11 5.85
N ASP A 53 4.28 8.40 6.90
CA ASP A 53 4.78 9.01 8.14
C ASP A 53 6.19 9.62 7.94
N ASP A 54 6.51 10.65 8.74
CA ASP A 54 7.85 11.17 8.92
C ASP A 54 8.38 10.68 10.28
N GLY A 55 9.18 9.59 10.26
CA GLY A 55 9.74 8.95 11.44
C GLY A 55 8.89 7.82 12.05
N GLU A 56 9.23 7.44 13.28
CA GLU A 56 8.59 6.34 13.99
C GLU A 56 7.19 6.74 14.48
N ARG A 57 6.22 5.86 14.24
CA ARG A 57 4.85 6.00 14.74
C ARG A 57 4.51 4.87 15.71
N ARG A 58 3.86 5.22 16.81
CA ARG A 58 3.32 4.26 17.78
C ARG A 58 1.88 4.62 18.14
N MET A 59 1.03 3.61 18.30
CA MET A 59 -0.34 3.79 18.77
C MET A 59 -0.44 3.49 20.26
N PRO A 60 -0.89 4.43 21.10
CA PRO A 60 -1.09 4.21 22.52
C PRO A 60 -2.11 3.10 22.81
N ASN A 61 -1.85 2.25 23.81
CA ASN A 61 -2.73 1.16 24.23
C ASN A 61 -4.17 1.60 24.48
N LYS A 62 -4.36 2.85 24.99
CA LYS A 62 -5.70 3.42 25.26
C LYS A 62 -6.63 3.44 24.03
N LEU A 63 -6.07 3.47 22.82
CA LEU A 63 -6.87 3.40 21.59
C LEU A 63 -7.49 2.01 21.37
N PHE A 64 -7.00 1.00 22.05
CA PHE A 64 -7.46 -0.40 21.94
C PHE A 64 -8.30 -0.87 23.15
N TYR A 65 -8.61 0.03 24.09
CA TYR A 65 -9.40 -0.36 25.27
C TYR A 65 -10.88 -0.65 24.95
N GLY A 66 -11.48 -0.02 23.98
CA GLY A 66 -12.83 -0.15 23.45
C GLY A 66 -13.74 -1.14 24.18
N LYS A 67 -14.03 -2.29 23.55
CA LYS A 67 -14.72 -3.44 24.14
C LYS A 67 -13.77 -4.45 24.80
N ALA A 68 -12.45 -4.26 24.66
CA ALA A 68 -11.46 -5.14 25.27
C ALA A 68 -11.24 -4.78 26.75
N ASP A 69 -10.89 -5.79 27.54
CA ASP A 69 -10.38 -5.60 28.89
C ASP A 69 -9.04 -4.83 28.81
N SER A 70 -9.02 -3.60 29.35
CA SER A 70 -7.82 -2.76 29.35
C SER A 70 -6.63 -3.44 30.03
N ALA A 71 -6.85 -4.23 31.10
CA ALA A 71 -5.79 -4.99 31.76
C ALA A 71 -5.21 -6.06 30.83
N LYS A 72 -6.01 -6.63 29.93
CA LYS A 72 -5.53 -7.56 28.91
C LYS A 72 -4.67 -6.85 27.87
N VAL A 73 -5.08 -5.68 27.40
CA VAL A 73 -4.31 -4.87 26.45
C VAL A 73 -2.96 -4.50 27.05
N GLU A 74 -2.94 -4.00 28.30
CA GLU A 74 -1.68 -3.63 28.99
C GLU A 74 -0.77 -4.85 29.19
N ARG A 75 -1.31 -6.01 29.48
CA ARG A 75 -0.50 -7.24 29.62
C ARG A 75 0.11 -7.70 28.29
N LEU A 76 -0.60 -7.53 27.17
CA LEU A 76 -0.14 -7.92 25.84
C LEU A 76 0.81 -6.89 25.20
N SER A 77 0.71 -5.62 25.63
CA SER A 77 1.53 -4.49 25.19
C SER A 77 2.04 -3.70 26.39
N PRO A 78 3.02 -4.22 27.14
CA PRO A 78 3.49 -3.64 28.41
C PRO A 78 4.23 -2.30 28.23
N GLU A 79 4.64 -1.95 27.02
CA GLU A 79 5.26 -0.67 26.69
C GLU A 79 4.26 0.50 26.62
N GLY A 80 2.97 0.25 26.82
CA GLY A 80 1.91 1.27 26.78
C GLY A 80 1.52 1.74 25.37
N SER A 81 2.17 1.19 24.33
CA SER A 81 1.90 1.49 22.92
C SER A 81 2.44 0.38 22.02
N VAL A 82 1.93 0.31 20.79
CA VAL A 82 2.39 -0.63 19.77
C VAL A 82 2.96 0.11 18.56
N PRO A 83 3.99 -0.43 17.89
CA PRO A 83 4.48 0.11 16.62
C PRO A 83 3.37 0.13 15.57
N SER A 84 3.36 1.16 14.74
CA SER A 84 2.40 1.36 13.66
C SER A 84 3.04 2.18 12.54
N SER A 85 2.31 2.40 11.46
CA SER A 85 2.69 3.31 10.37
C SER A 85 1.46 3.90 9.70
N VAL A 86 1.64 4.80 8.75
CA VAL A 86 0.74 5.02 7.62
C VAL A 86 1.53 4.75 6.37
N SER A 87 1.11 3.77 5.57
CA SER A 87 1.80 3.36 4.36
C SER A 87 0.84 3.34 3.18
N CYS A 88 1.36 3.66 1.99
CA CYS A 88 0.69 3.48 0.71
C CYS A 88 1.45 2.43 -0.09
N PHE A 89 0.76 1.72 -0.97
CA PHE A 89 1.37 0.65 -1.75
C PHE A 89 1.27 0.94 -3.24
N LEU A 90 2.41 1.16 -3.87
CA LEU A 90 2.51 1.27 -5.32
C LEU A 90 2.83 -0.11 -5.90
N VAL A 91 1.97 -0.59 -6.78
CA VAL A 91 2.15 -1.86 -7.50
C VAL A 91 2.44 -1.55 -8.96
N GLU A 92 3.53 -2.13 -9.46
CA GLU A 92 3.85 -2.15 -10.89
C GLU A 92 3.59 -3.55 -11.45
N ALA A 93 2.70 -3.64 -12.43
CA ALA A 93 2.34 -4.89 -13.10
C ALA A 93 1.86 -4.61 -14.53
N GLU A 94 2.23 -5.45 -15.50
CA GLU A 94 1.82 -5.34 -16.90
C GLU A 94 2.05 -3.94 -17.52
N GLY A 95 3.12 -3.24 -17.10
CA GLY A 95 3.45 -1.90 -17.55
C GLY A 95 2.54 -0.79 -17.01
N LYS A 96 1.72 -1.09 -16.00
CA LYS A 96 0.82 -0.17 -15.32
C LYS A 96 1.25 0.08 -13.88
N LYS A 97 0.85 1.24 -13.35
CA LYS A 97 1.05 1.65 -11.96
C LYS A 97 -0.28 1.76 -11.23
N VAL A 98 -0.46 0.96 -10.19
CA VAL A 98 -1.61 0.99 -9.28
C VAL A 98 -1.16 1.51 -7.93
N LEU A 99 -1.80 2.55 -7.42
CA LEU A 99 -1.57 3.04 -6.08
C LEU A 99 -2.76 2.67 -5.18
N PHE A 100 -2.48 1.93 -4.11
CA PHE A 100 -3.45 1.62 -3.06
C PHE A 100 -3.35 2.65 -1.95
N ASP A 101 -4.40 3.43 -1.75
CA ASP A 101 -4.54 4.56 -0.84
C ASP A 101 -3.52 5.69 -1.07
N THR A 102 -3.69 6.81 -0.38
CA THR A 102 -2.92 8.03 -0.65
C THR A 102 -2.38 8.73 0.60
N GLY A 103 -2.49 8.09 1.76
CA GLY A 103 -1.98 8.62 3.01
C GLY A 103 -2.74 9.87 3.49
N ASN A 104 -2.11 10.57 4.43
CA ASN A 104 -2.63 11.78 5.08
C ASN A 104 -2.73 12.99 4.14
N GLY A 105 -1.88 12.99 3.09
CA GLY A 105 -1.69 14.14 2.23
C GLY A 105 -0.75 15.20 2.79
N ALA A 106 -0.10 15.95 1.89
CA ALA A 106 0.95 16.92 2.24
C ALA A 106 0.49 17.99 3.24
N GLY A 107 -0.78 18.40 3.19
CA GLY A 107 -1.36 19.39 4.12
C GLY A 107 -1.47 18.89 5.57
N ARG A 108 -1.32 17.60 5.82
CA ARG A 108 -1.33 16.96 7.14
C ARG A 108 -0.02 16.22 7.45
N GLY A 109 1.06 16.60 6.78
CA GLY A 109 2.39 16.03 7.02
C GLY A 109 2.66 14.71 6.30
N GLY A 110 1.79 14.30 5.37
CA GLY A 110 2.01 13.09 4.57
C GLY A 110 3.20 13.22 3.62
N MET A 111 3.99 12.18 3.52
CA MET A 111 5.25 12.13 2.78
C MET A 111 5.15 11.45 1.42
N LEU A 112 3.99 10.88 1.06
CA LEU A 112 3.79 10.11 -0.18
C LEU A 112 4.32 10.82 -1.42
N LEU A 113 3.92 12.09 -1.64
CA LEU A 113 4.32 12.82 -2.84
C LEU A 113 5.83 13.09 -2.93
N LYS A 114 6.45 13.37 -1.76
CA LYS A 114 7.90 13.53 -1.68
C LYS A 114 8.60 12.22 -2.04
N ARG A 115 8.18 11.11 -1.42
CA ARG A 115 8.79 9.79 -1.60
C ARG A 115 8.55 9.23 -3.00
N LEU A 116 7.37 9.44 -3.61
CA LEU A 116 7.15 9.16 -5.03
C LEU A 116 8.15 9.91 -5.92
N LYS A 117 8.36 11.20 -5.66
CA LYS A 117 9.34 12.01 -6.39
C LYS A 117 10.77 11.48 -6.20
N ASP A 118 11.14 11.09 -4.99
CA ASP A 118 12.49 10.57 -4.66
C ASP A 118 12.80 9.27 -5.43
N ILE A 119 11.77 8.45 -5.74
CA ILE A 119 11.90 7.25 -6.59
C ILE A 119 11.58 7.52 -8.06
N GLY A 120 11.49 8.78 -8.49
CA GLY A 120 11.29 9.17 -9.89
C GLY A 120 9.86 8.96 -10.43
N VAL A 121 8.88 8.70 -9.57
CA VAL A 121 7.47 8.53 -9.94
C VAL A 121 6.71 9.84 -9.75
N LYS A 122 5.99 10.27 -10.77
CA LYS A 122 5.13 11.45 -10.72
C LYS A 122 3.67 11.04 -10.46
N PRO A 123 2.84 11.87 -9.82
CA PRO A 123 1.41 11.58 -9.68
C PRO A 123 0.70 11.30 -11.01
N GLY A 124 1.14 11.94 -12.10
CA GLY A 124 0.63 11.71 -13.46
C GLY A 124 1.05 10.37 -14.08
N ASP A 125 1.94 9.61 -13.45
CA ASP A 125 2.35 8.28 -13.93
C ASP A 125 1.43 7.17 -13.40
N ILE A 126 0.62 7.46 -12.37
CA ILE A 126 -0.32 6.50 -11.78
C ILE A 126 -1.49 6.28 -12.74
N ASP A 127 -1.69 5.03 -13.15
CA ASP A 127 -2.78 4.62 -14.04
C ASP A 127 -4.09 4.39 -13.26
N TYR A 128 -3.99 3.74 -12.10
CA TYR A 128 -5.13 3.37 -11.27
C TYR A 128 -4.88 3.74 -9.81
N LEU A 129 -5.89 4.34 -9.19
CA LEU A 129 -5.93 4.61 -7.76
C LEU A 129 -7.02 3.74 -7.16
N VAL A 130 -6.69 2.88 -6.22
CA VAL A 130 -7.60 1.93 -5.61
C VAL A 130 -7.70 2.23 -4.12
N ILE A 131 -8.90 2.52 -3.64
CA ILE A 131 -9.13 3.00 -2.28
C ILE A 131 -9.76 1.90 -1.43
N THR A 132 -9.16 1.65 -0.25
CA THR A 132 -9.67 0.65 0.69
C THR A 132 -10.91 1.14 1.42
N HIS A 133 -10.89 2.38 1.89
CA HIS A 133 -11.97 3.06 2.59
C HIS A 133 -11.72 4.58 2.67
N PHE A 134 -12.65 5.37 3.24
CA PHE A 134 -12.60 6.83 3.12
C PHE A 134 -12.13 7.57 4.36
N HIS A 135 -11.37 6.95 5.28
CA HIS A 135 -10.70 7.71 6.33
C HIS A 135 -9.64 8.65 5.77
N GLY A 136 -9.36 9.71 6.53
CA GLY A 136 -8.53 10.81 6.07
C GLY A 136 -7.06 10.46 5.81
N ASP A 137 -6.54 9.42 6.42
CA ASP A 137 -5.20 8.89 6.21
C ASP A 137 -5.10 7.87 5.05
N HIS A 138 -6.21 7.64 4.35
CA HIS A 138 -6.28 6.85 3.12
C HIS A 138 -6.61 7.70 1.88
N ILE A 139 -7.48 8.70 2.04
CA ILE A 139 -7.86 9.57 0.94
C ILE A 139 -7.26 10.98 1.00
N GLY A 140 -6.49 11.30 2.06
CA GLY A 140 -5.99 12.66 2.31
C GLY A 140 -5.05 13.19 1.23
N GLY A 141 -4.30 12.29 0.57
CA GLY A 141 -3.41 12.66 -0.53
C GLY A 141 -4.07 12.72 -1.91
N MET A 142 -5.35 12.36 -2.03
CA MET A 142 -6.07 12.40 -3.32
C MET A 142 -6.20 13.82 -3.87
N THR A 143 -6.39 14.80 -3.01
CA THR A 143 -6.58 16.19 -3.43
C THR A 143 -5.58 17.14 -2.76
N ASN A 144 -5.27 18.23 -3.45
CA ASN A 144 -4.55 19.36 -2.89
C ASN A 144 -5.34 20.65 -3.21
N ASN A 145 -5.77 21.36 -2.17
CA ASN A 145 -6.65 22.54 -2.30
C ASN A 145 -7.89 22.26 -3.17
N GLY A 146 -8.54 21.10 -2.96
CA GLY A 146 -9.72 20.68 -3.69
C GLY A 146 -9.50 20.23 -5.14
N LYS A 147 -8.24 20.16 -5.61
CA LYS A 147 -7.90 19.71 -6.97
C LYS A 147 -7.29 18.31 -6.94
N PRO A 148 -7.61 17.43 -7.91
CA PRO A 148 -7.02 16.10 -8.00
C PRO A 148 -5.49 16.15 -8.09
N VAL A 149 -4.82 15.31 -7.32
CA VAL A 149 -3.35 15.12 -7.36
C VAL A 149 -2.99 14.13 -8.47
N PHE A 150 -3.70 13.00 -8.55
CA PHE A 150 -3.44 11.92 -9.52
C PHE A 150 -4.30 12.11 -10.77
N THR A 151 -3.98 13.13 -11.56
CA THR A 151 -4.84 13.63 -12.64
C THR A 151 -5.04 12.66 -13.82
N LYS A 152 -4.17 11.66 -13.99
CA LYS A 152 -4.32 10.62 -15.02
C LYS A 152 -5.14 9.43 -14.53
N ALA A 153 -5.06 9.11 -13.23
CA ALA A 153 -5.58 7.89 -12.67
C ALA A 153 -7.10 7.76 -12.80
N GLU A 154 -7.60 6.59 -13.18
CA GLU A 154 -8.95 6.16 -12.85
C GLU A 154 -8.99 5.74 -11.38
N VAL A 155 -10.01 6.19 -10.66
CA VAL A 155 -10.15 5.99 -9.20
C VAL A 155 -11.23 4.95 -8.92
N TYR A 156 -10.84 3.83 -8.35
CA TYR A 156 -11.73 2.71 -8.04
C TYR A 156 -12.09 2.72 -6.56
N VAL A 157 -13.38 2.81 -6.27
CA VAL A 157 -13.92 2.83 -4.90
C VAL A 157 -15.09 1.85 -4.75
N PRO A 158 -15.20 1.13 -3.61
CA PRO A 158 -16.34 0.26 -3.36
C PRO A 158 -17.65 1.06 -3.32
N ASP A 159 -18.68 0.63 -4.03
CA ASP A 159 -19.98 1.30 -4.00
C ASP A 159 -20.61 1.30 -2.60
N ALA A 160 -20.37 0.24 -1.84
CA ALA A 160 -20.81 0.13 -0.44
C ALA A 160 -20.19 1.24 0.43
N GLU A 161 -18.87 1.50 0.27
CA GLU A 161 -18.18 2.56 1.01
C GLU A 161 -18.70 3.94 0.61
N TYR A 162 -18.78 4.19 -0.70
CA TYR A 162 -19.28 5.46 -1.22
C TYR A 162 -20.68 5.77 -0.70
N THR A 163 -21.60 4.81 -0.79
CA THR A 163 -23.01 4.99 -0.37
C THR A 163 -23.12 5.23 1.14
N ALA A 164 -22.35 4.49 1.94
CA ALA A 164 -22.33 4.69 3.39
C ALA A 164 -21.84 6.10 3.76
N TRP A 165 -20.71 6.54 3.22
CA TRP A 165 -20.15 7.86 3.52
C TRP A 165 -21.00 9.01 2.96
N GLN A 166 -21.66 8.83 1.84
CA GLN A 166 -22.62 9.80 1.28
C GLN A 166 -23.80 10.06 2.22
N SER A 167 -24.19 9.05 3.00
CA SER A 167 -25.30 9.18 3.97
C SER A 167 -24.88 9.81 5.31
N MET A 168 -23.57 9.99 5.54
CA MET A 168 -23.06 10.55 6.80
C MET A 168 -23.18 12.09 6.81
N ASP A 169 -24.07 12.64 7.64
CA ASP A 169 -24.19 14.08 7.84
C ASP A 169 -23.21 14.58 8.91
N ASN A 170 -21.92 14.46 8.63
CA ASN A 170 -20.84 14.96 9.47
C ASN A 170 -19.68 15.50 8.62
N ALA A 171 -18.69 16.12 9.28
CA ALA A 171 -17.54 16.71 8.58
C ALA A 171 -16.73 15.68 7.80
N GLY A 172 -16.59 14.44 8.31
CA GLY A 172 -15.89 13.37 7.63
C GLY A 172 -16.58 12.95 6.33
N GLY A 173 -17.90 12.72 6.37
CA GLY A 173 -18.69 12.39 5.18
C GLY A 173 -18.61 13.49 4.12
N LYS A 174 -18.75 14.74 4.51
CA LYS A 174 -18.64 15.88 3.59
C LYS A 174 -17.27 15.96 2.93
N ALA A 175 -16.18 15.85 3.70
CA ALA A 175 -14.82 15.89 3.17
C ALA A 175 -14.52 14.71 2.23
N ALA A 176 -15.00 13.50 2.55
CA ALA A 176 -14.87 12.35 1.67
C ALA A 176 -15.60 12.56 0.35
N MET A 177 -16.86 13.03 0.39
CA MET A 177 -17.63 13.30 -0.83
C MET A 177 -17.03 14.40 -1.69
N GLU A 178 -16.52 15.47 -1.09
CA GLU A 178 -15.79 16.53 -1.80
C GLU A 178 -14.54 15.97 -2.50
N THR A 179 -13.80 15.09 -1.81
CA THR A 179 -12.62 14.42 -2.37
C THR A 179 -13.01 13.54 -3.57
N MET A 180 -14.05 12.73 -3.45
CA MET A 180 -14.53 11.88 -4.55
C MET A 180 -15.05 12.70 -5.72
N ALA A 181 -15.80 13.77 -5.46
CA ALA A 181 -16.35 14.65 -6.49
C ALA A 181 -15.26 15.34 -7.32
N ALA A 182 -14.08 15.61 -6.73
CA ALA A 182 -12.96 16.21 -7.46
C ALA A 182 -12.46 15.36 -8.64
N TYR A 183 -12.68 14.04 -8.62
CA TYR A 183 -12.26 13.14 -9.71
C TYR A 183 -13.27 13.01 -10.85
N GLY A 184 -14.51 13.49 -10.67
CA GLY A 184 -15.51 13.58 -11.74
C GLY A 184 -15.71 12.28 -12.52
N ASP A 185 -15.49 12.35 -13.84
CA ASP A 185 -15.64 11.23 -14.76
C ASP A 185 -14.59 10.12 -14.63
N LYS A 186 -13.55 10.32 -13.82
CA LYS A 186 -12.54 9.31 -13.51
C LYS A 186 -12.89 8.44 -12.33
N LEU A 187 -13.89 8.81 -11.53
CA LEU A 187 -14.36 8.00 -10.41
C LEU A 187 -15.15 6.78 -10.91
N ARG A 188 -14.73 5.59 -10.48
CA ARG A 188 -15.35 4.29 -10.78
C ARG A 188 -15.86 3.67 -9.49
N ARG A 189 -17.15 3.76 -9.25
CA ARG A 189 -17.81 3.00 -8.18
C ARG A 189 -18.04 1.59 -8.70
N TYR A 190 -17.65 0.58 -7.93
CA TYR A 190 -17.75 -0.82 -8.34
C TYR A 190 -18.50 -1.68 -7.30
N GLN A 191 -19.11 -2.77 -7.76
CA GLN A 191 -19.65 -3.85 -6.93
C GLN A 191 -18.57 -4.96 -6.79
N TYR A 192 -18.62 -5.74 -5.70
CA TYR A 192 -17.62 -6.80 -5.46
C TYR A 192 -17.57 -7.91 -6.51
N ALA A 193 -18.61 -8.01 -7.36
CA ALA A 193 -18.64 -8.94 -8.50
C ALA A 193 -17.99 -8.37 -9.77
N ASP A 194 -17.67 -7.07 -9.79
CA ASP A 194 -17.10 -6.42 -10.97
C ASP A 194 -15.62 -6.77 -11.13
N ALA A 195 -15.18 -6.86 -12.38
CA ALA A 195 -13.78 -7.05 -12.70
C ALA A 195 -13.02 -5.71 -12.61
N LEU A 196 -12.02 -5.64 -11.74
CA LEU A 196 -11.11 -4.50 -11.66
C LEU A 196 -9.90 -4.71 -12.58
N PRO A 197 -9.18 -3.62 -12.94
CA PRO A 197 -7.98 -3.70 -13.77
C PRO A 197 -6.94 -4.68 -13.20
N LEU A 198 -6.15 -5.30 -14.09
CA LEU A 198 -5.02 -6.16 -13.74
C LEU A 198 -5.38 -7.37 -12.85
N GLY A 199 -6.65 -7.80 -12.89
CA GLY A 199 -7.11 -8.93 -12.09
C GLY A 199 -7.14 -8.65 -10.57
N ILE A 200 -7.17 -7.38 -10.17
CA ILE A 200 -7.37 -6.99 -8.76
C ILE A 200 -8.74 -7.52 -8.31
N LYS A 201 -8.73 -8.33 -7.25
CA LYS A 201 -9.93 -8.91 -6.66
C LYS A 201 -10.32 -8.14 -5.41
N PRO A 202 -11.41 -7.35 -5.43
CA PRO A 202 -11.93 -6.70 -4.24
C PRO A 202 -12.70 -7.71 -3.37
N MET A 203 -12.58 -7.59 -2.06
CA MET A 203 -13.28 -8.45 -1.11
C MET A 203 -13.80 -7.61 0.07
N PRO A 204 -15.10 -7.73 0.44
CA PRO A 204 -15.67 -6.95 1.53
C PRO A 204 -15.08 -7.34 2.88
N ALA A 205 -14.66 -6.34 3.63
CA ALA A 205 -14.13 -6.47 5.00
C ALA A 205 -14.76 -5.41 5.93
N PRO A 206 -16.10 -5.37 6.02
CA PRO A 206 -16.80 -4.33 6.77
C PRO A 206 -16.47 -4.37 8.26
N GLY A 207 -16.66 -3.23 8.93
CA GLY A 207 -16.55 -3.09 10.37
C GLY A 207 -15.65 -1.93 10.77
N HIS A 208 -14.45 -1.80 10.20
CA HIS A 208 -13.64 -0.59 10.36
C HIS A 208 -14.37 0.62 9.77
N THR A 209 -14.79 0.51 8.54
CA THR A 209 -15.85 1.32 7.93
C THR A 209 -16.91 0.39 7.32
N PRO A 210 -18.12 0.90 6.96
CA PRO A 210 -19.19 0.04 6.43
C PRO A 210 -18.84 -0.67 5.13
N GLY A 211 -18.04 -0.07 4.27
CA GLY A 211 -17.61 -0.65 2.99
C GLY A 211 -16.12 -0.89 2.89
N HIS A 212 -15.40 -0.95 4.04
CA HIS A 212 -13.97 -1.27 4.04
C HIS A 212 -13.69 -2.51 3.20
N THR A 213 -12.69 -2.42 2.34
CA THR A 213 -12.37 -3.42 1.34
C THR A 213 -10.89 -3.79 1.39
N VAL A 214 -10.64 -5.09 1.34
CA VAL A 214 -9.31 -5.67 1.13
C VAL A 214 -9.18 -6.13 -0.31
N TYR A 215 -7.95 -6.19 -0.82
CA TYR A 215 -7.71 -6.57 -2.21
C TYR A 215 -6.71 -7.71 -2.31
N GLN A 216 -6.89 -8.55 -3.32
CA GLN A 216 -5.88 -9.53 -3.69
C GLN A 216 -5.46 -9.32 -5.15
N MET A 217 -4.15 -9.40 -5.39
CA MET A 217 -3.55 -9.40 -6.73
C MET A 217 -2.48 -10.50 -6.78
N GLY A 218 -2.78 -11.61 -7.44
CA GLY A 218 -1.92 -12.79 -7.39
C GLY A 218 -1.68 -13.27 -5.95
N LYS A 219 -0.43 -13.23 -5.50
CA LYS A 219 -0.03 -13.57 -4.12
C LYS A 219 0.05 -12.38 -3.16
N LEU A 220 -0.16 -11.16 -3.64
CA LEU A 220 -0.25 -9.96 -2.82
C LEU A 220 -1.66 -9.80 -2.25
N PHE A 221 -1.75 -9.52 -0.96
CA PHE A 221 -2.98 -9.17 -0.24
C PHE A 221 -2.83 -7.79 0.40
N ILE A 222 -3.67 -6.83 0.02
CA ILE A 222 -3.74 -5.50 0.60
C ILE A 222 -4.82 -5.52 1.69
N ALA A 223 -4.38 -5.39 2.93
CA ALA A 223 -5.22 -5.59 4.11
C ALA A 223 -6.06 -4.36 4.51
N GLY A 224 -5.74 -3.18 3.97
CA GLY A 224 -6.34 -1.94 4.49
C GLY A 224 -6.15 -1.83 6.00
N ASP A 225 -7.23 -1.54 6.69
CA ASP A 225 -7.28 -1.32 8.13
C ASP A 225 -7.87 -2.50 8.92
N LEU A 226 -7.55 -3.73 8.48
CA LEU A 226 -7.81 -4.92 9.31
C LEU A 226 -7.04 -4.85 10.63
N PHE A 227 -5.89 -4.18 10.66
CA PHE A 227 -5.02 -4.02 11.82
C PHE A 227 -4.47 -2.60 11.90
N HIS A 228 -4.41 -2.06 13.12
CA HIS A 228 -3.82 -0.76 13.44
C HIS A 228 -2.62 -0.89 14.38
N GLY A 229 -2.60 -1.94 15.17
CA GLY A 229 -1.49 -2.37 16.01
C GLY A 229 -1.29 -3.86 15.82
N LEU A 230 -0.58 -4.25 14.75
CA LEU A 230 -0.43 -5.64 14.34
C LEU A 230 0.08 -6.51 15.49
N ASP A 231 1.15 -6.10 16.19
CA ASP A 231 1.80 -6.87 17.26
C ASP A 231 0.88 -7.16 18.45
N LEU A 232 -0.12 -6.31 18.67
CA LEU A 232 -1.13 -6.50 19.69
C LEU A 232 -2.29 -7.35 19.17
N GLN A 233 -2.86 -6.97 18.03
CA GLN A 233 -4.07 -7.56 17.49
C GLN A 233 -3.87 -8.98 16.94
N ILE A 234 -2.64 -9.34 16.52
CA ILE A 234 -2.34 -10.73 16.12
C ILE A 234 -2.27 -11.69 17.32
N LYS A 235 -1.96 -11.19 18.52
CA LYS A 235 -2.00 -11.97 19.76
C LYS A 235 -3.44 -12.21 20.23
N ASP A 236 -4.35 -11.29 19.93
CA ASP A 236 -5.78 -11.43 20.15
C ASP A 236 -6.60 -10.67 19.11
N LEU A 237 -7.14 -11.39 18.14
CA LEU A 237 -7.93 -10.83 17.04
C LEU A 237 -9.25 -10.15 17.47
N ASN A 238 -9.65 -10.28 18.75
CA ASN A 238 -10.83 -9.60 19.28
C ASN A 238 -10.54 -8.17 19.75
N ILE A 239 -9.28 -7.74 19.78
CA ILE A 239 -8.93 -6.38 20.17
C ILE A 239 -9.21 -5.43 18.99
N CYS A 240 -10.06 -4.44 19.22
CA CYS A 240 -10.41 -3.41 18.24
C CYS A 240 -9.91 -2.05 18.70
N PRO A 241 -9.46 -1.19 17.78
CA PRO A 241 -9.25 0.21 18.08
C PRO A 241 -10.60 0.92 18.31
N SER A 242 -10.57 2.02 19.05
CA SER A 242 -11.77 2.78 19.43
C SER A 242 -12.49 3.46 18.25
N PHE A 243 -11.85 3.49 17.09
CA PHE A 243 -12.38 4.10 15.86
C PHE A 243 -12.90 3.08 14.84
N ASP A 244 -12.93 1.78 15.15
CA ASP A 244 -13.72 0.82 14.37
C ASP A 244 -15.20 1.17 14.52
N MET A 245 -15.89 1.47 13.39
CA MET A 245 -17.29 1.92 13.42
C MET A 245 -18.24 0.81 13.90
N GLU A 246 -17.97 -0.43 13.50
CA GLU A 246 -18.70 -1.64 13.90
C GLU A 246 -17.73 -2.70 14.41
N PRO A 247 -17.29 -2.64 15.69
CA PRO A 247 -16.23 -3.49 16.21
C PRO A 247 -16.48 -5.00 16.07
N THR A 248 -17.74 -5.44 16.15
CA THR A 248 -18.08 -6.86 15.98
C THR A 248 -17.79 -7.33 14.56
N GLN A 249 -18.22 -6.57 13.56
CA GLN A 249 -17.92 -6.87 12.16
C GLN A 249 -16.42 -6.75 11.85
N ALA A 250 -15.73 -5.76 12.42
CA ALA A 250 -14.28 -5.61 12.27
C ALA A 250 -13.52 -6.85 12.78
N ILE A 251 -13.93 -7.42 13.92
CA ILE A 251 -13.39 -8.66 14.45
C ILE A 251 -13.65 -9.84 13.50
N GLU A 252 -14.86 -9.98 13.00
CA GLU A 252 -15.24 -11.04 12.06
C GLU A 252 -14.44 -10.93 10.76
N SER A 253 -14.34 -9.73 10.19
CA SER A 253 -13.54 -9.46 8.99
C SER A 253 -12.07 -9.79 9.22
N ARG A 254 -11.49 -9.37 10.35
CA ARG A 254 -10.10 -9.65 10.73
C ARG A 254 -9.84 -11.14 10.82
N LYS A 255 -10.66 -11.89 11.57
CA LYS A 255 -10.54 -13.35 11.70
C LYS A 255 -10.63 -14.07 10.37
N LYS A 256 -11.65 -13.74 9.57
CA LYS A 256 -11.86 -14.30 8.23
C LYS A 256 -10.61 -14.12 7.35
N TYR A 257 -10.04 -12.91 7.33
CA TYR A 257 -8.94 -12.64 6.42
C TYR A 257 -7.57 -13.10 6.95
N VAL A 258 -7.38 -13.23 8.24
CA VAL A 258 -6.21 -13.94 8.80
C VAL A 258 -6.21 -15.41 8.36
N GLU A 259 -7.34 -16.10 8.46
CA GLU A 259 -7.49 -17.47 7.98
C GLU A 259 -7.25 -17.57 6.47
N TYR A 260 -7.91 -16.71 5.70
CA TYR A 260 -7.78 -16.64 4.25
C TYR A 260 -6.34 -16.43 3.78
N VAL A 261 -5.61 -15.49 4.39
CA VAL A 261 -4.21 -15.20 4.07
C VAL A 261 -3.32 -16.41 4.35
N ARG A 262 -3.51 -17.06 5.51
CA ARG A 262 -2.75 -18.25 5.91
C ARG A 262 -2.97 -19.44 4.98
N GLU A 263 -4.24 -19.75 4.70
CA GLU A 263 -4.60 -20.86 3.80
C GLU A 263 -4.06 -20.68 2.37
N ASN A 264 -4.10 -19.44 1.87
CA ASN A 264 -3.66 -19.12 0.51
C ASN A 264 -2.17 -18.74 0.42
N LYS A 265 -1.45 -18.69 1.56
CA LYS A 265 -0.02 -18.32 1.66
C LYS A 265 0.24 -16.99 0.92
N LEU A 266 -0.48 -15.94 1.34
CA LEU A 266 -0.39 -14.62 0.72
C LEU A 266 0.60 -13.74 1.48
N VAL A 267 1.35 -12.94 0.73
CA VAL A 267 2.12 -11.81 1.27
C VAL A 267 1.14 -10.69 1.58
N THR A 268 1.14 -10.21 2.81
CA THR A 268 0.17 -9.23 3.29
C THR A 268 0.80 -7.86 3.47
N ALA A 269 0.26 -6.87 2.80
CA ALA A 269 0.60 -5.46 2.93
C ALA A 269 -0.54 -4.74 3.70
N GLY A 270 -0.21 -4.12 4.83
CA GLY A 270 -1.18 -3.41 5.68
C GLY A 270 -0.79 -1.97 5.92
N MET A 271 -1.74 -1.03 5.77
CA MET A 271 -1.48 0.41 5.83
C MET A 271 -0.90 0.84 7.17
N HIS A 272 -1.25 0.15 8.24
CA HIS A 272 -0.76 0.43 9.59
C HIS A 272 0.23 -0.60 10.14
N PHE A 273 0.76 -1.47 9.28
CA PHE A 273 1.80 -2.41 9.71
C PHE A 273 3.10 -1.66 10.02
N PRO A 274 3.82 -2.04 11.08
CA PRO A 274 5.11 -1.46 11.39
C PRO A 274 6.18 -1.79 10.34
N GLU A 275 7.35 -1.21 10.48
CA GLU A 275 8.52 -1.45 9.62
C GLU A 275 8.21 -1.13 8.14
N ASN A 276 8.39 -2.13 7.27
CA ASN A 276 8.18 -2.02 5.82
C ASN A 276 6.72 -2.21 5.37
N GLY A 277 5.76 -2.27 6.30
CA GLY A 277 4.33 -2.42 5.96
C GLY A 277 3.91 -3.79 5.43
N VAL A 278 4.82 -4.79 5.37
CA VAL A 278 4.57 -6.08 4.73
C VAL A 278 4.92 -7.24 5.66
N LYS A 279 4.16 -8.33 5.60
CA LYS A 279 4.42 -9.60 6.27
C LYS A 279 4.19 -10.77 5.32
N ASP A 280 5.12 -11.72 5.32
CA ASP A 280 5.02 -12.94 4.49
C ASP A 280 3.92 -13.91 4.98
N SER A 281 3.51 -13.77 6.24
CA SER A 281 2.36 -14.47 6.84
C SER A 281 1.83 -13.68 8.03
N LEU A 282 0.53 -13.79 8.32
CA LEU A 282 -0.15 -13.23 9.50
C LEU A 282 -0.27 -14.27 10.62
#